data_005d427ae453de7dec733ab54b71803f
#
_entry.id   005d427ae453de7dec733ab54b71803f
#
_cell.length_a   1.000
_cell.length_b   1.000
_cell.length_c   1.000
_cell.angle_alpha   90.00
_cell.angle_beta   90.00
_cell.angle_gamma   90.00
#
_symmetry.space_group_name_H-M   'P 1'
#
loop_
_entity.id
_entity.type
_entity.pdbx_description
1 polymer ?
#
loop_
_entity_poly.entity_id
_entity_poly.type
_entity_poly.pdbx_seq_one_letter_code
_entity_poly.pdbx_strand_id
1 'polypeptide(L)'
;MQLYKNFIDGKWIESEKKETIKVDDPATGKIIGEIACAKKTEVDLAVEAAKKSFESRVLVDMPLMARAKLMRRIADETRKVAKEGGELLCYENGKTLGAAVKEFNDVAD
;
A
#
# COMPACT_ATOMS: atom_id res chain seq x y z
N MET A 1 -5.64 2.64 -18.90
CA MET A 1 -6.07 2.49 -17.49
C MET A 1 -4.92 1.89 -16.73
N GLN A 2 -4.61 2.41 -15.55
CA GLN A 2 -3.46 1.95 -14.76
C GLN A 2 -3.84 0.67 -14.01
N LEU A 3 -2.97 -0.35 -14.08
CA LEU A 3 -3.07 -1.59 -13.31
C LEU A 3 -2.14 -1.51 -12.09
N TYR A 4 -2.71 -1.64 -10.91
CA TYR A 4 -1.98 -1.75 -9.65
C TYR A 4 -1.78 -3.22 -9.31
N LYS A 5 -0.52 -3.63 -9.23
CA LYS A 5 -0.14 -5.02 -8.94
C LYS A 5 -0.06 -5.30 -7.45
N ASN A 6 -0.06 -6.57 -7.07
CA ASN A 6 0.21 -6.99 -5.69
C ASN A 6 1.71 -6.83 -5.37
N PHE A 7 2.03 -6.28 -4.20
CA PHE A 7 3.42 -6.19 -3.73
C PHE A 7 3.69 -7.31 -2.72
N ILE A 8 4.50 -8.30 -3.13
CA ILE A 8 4.80 -9.48 -2.32
C ILE A 8 6.30 -9.76 -2.36
N ASP A 9 6.92 -9.91 -1.20
CA ASP A 9 8.36 -10.21 -1.04
C ASP A 9 9.26 -9.26 -1.86
N GLY A 10 8.97 -7.95 -1.79
CA GLY A 10 9.75 -6.92 -2.48
C GLY A 10 9.48 -6.80 -3.98
N LYS A 11 8.48 -7.50 -4.53
CA LYS A 11 8.18 -7.53 -5.96
C LYS A 11 6.74 -7.17 -6.26
N TRP A 12 6.52 -6.47 -7.38
CA TRP A 12 5.20 -6.21 -7.94
C TRP A 12 4.79 -7.35 -8.86
N ILE A 13 3.76 -8.11 -8.49
CA ILE A 13 3.27 -9.26 -9.25
C ILE A 13 1.82 -9.11 -9.66
N GLU A 14 1.48 -9.65 -10.82
CA GLU A 14 0.11 -9.78 -11.29
C GLU A 14 -0.53 -11.03 -10.68
N SER A 15 -1.87 -11.13 -10.72
CA SER A 15 -2.55 -12.38 -10.41
C SER A 15 -2.18 -13.46 -11.44
N GLU A 16 -2.02 -14.71 -11.00
CA GLU A 16 -1.75 -15.87 -11.86
C GLU A 16 -2.74 -15.94 -13.03
N LYS A 17 -4.01 -15.69 -12.77
CA LYS A 17 -5.07 -15.68 -13.80
C LYS A 17 -5.23 -14.35 -14.51
N LYS A 18 -4.41 -13.35 -14.20
CA LYS A 18 -4.51 -11.98 -14.71
C LYS A 18 -5.90 -11.33 -14.54
N GLU A 19 -6.64 -11.81 -13.55
CA GLU A 19 -7.91 -11.20 -13.18
C GLU A 19 -7.68 -9.88 -12.44
N THR A 20 -8.57 -8.92 -12.69
CA THR A 20 -8.52 -7.60 -12.08
C THR A 20 -9.85 -7.22 -11.46
N ILE A 21 -9.81 -6.30 -10.50
CA ILE A 21 -10.98 -5.64 -9.93
C ILE A 21 -10.92 -4.19 -10.37
N LYS A 22 -12.00 -3.69 -10.95
CA LYS A 22 -12.14 -2.28 -11.32
C LYS A 22 -12.40 -1.44 -10.08
N VAL A 23 -11.75 -0.28 -10.04
CA VAL A 23 -11.96 0.72 -8.98
C VAL A 23 -12.66 1.92 -9.60
N ASP A 24 -13.77 2.30 -9.02
CA ASP A 24 -14.56 3.44 -9.47
C ASP A 24 -14.48 4.62 -8.50
N ASP A 25 -14.62 5.81 -9.04
CA ASP A 25 -14.82 7.04 -8.28
C ASP A 25 -16.29 7.12 -7.85
N PRO A 26 -16.60 7.09 -6.55
CA PRO A 26 -17.98 7.11 -6.07
C PRO A 26 -18.72 8.43 -6.37
N ALA A 27 -18.01 9.52 -6.62
CA ALA A 27 -18.61 10.79 -6.98
C ALA A 27 -19.11 10.86 -8.43
N THR A 28 -18.44 10.15 -9.34
CA THR A 28 -18.74 10.22 -10.78
C THR A 28 -19.15 8.89 -11.40
N GLY A 29 -18.93 7.76 -10.72
CA GLY A 29 -19.12 6.40 -11.22
C GLY A 29 -18.13 6.00 -12.33
N LYS A 30 -17.08 6.79 -12.57
CA LYS A 30 -16.08 6.50 -13.58
C LYS A 30 -15.02 5.54 -13.04
N ILE A 31 -14.59 4.61 -13.87
CA ILE A 31 -13.47 3.73 -13.52
C ILE A 31 -12.17 4.53 -13.54
N ILE A 32 -11.45 4.53 -12.43
CA ILE A 32 -10.18 5.26 -12.22
C ILE A 32 -8.95 4.36 -12.29
N GLY A 33 -9.12 3.05 -12.15
CA GLY A 33 -8.02 2.10 -12.21
C GLY A 33 -8.47 0.66 -12.10
N GLU A 34 -7.50 -0.24 -12.11
CA GLU A 34 -7.71 -1.67 -11.86
C GLU A 34 -6.66 -2.17 -10.87
N ILE A 35 -7.04 -3.09 -9.98
CA ILE A 35 -6.14 -3.77 -9.07
C ILE A 35 -6.06 -5.25 -9.42
N ALA A 36 -4.90 -5.87 -9.28
CA ALA A 36 -4.73 -7.30 -9.49
C ALA A 36 -5.52 -8.08 -8.42
N CYS A 37 -6.43 -8.96 -8.89
CA CYS A 37 -7.24 -9.81 -8.01
C CYS A 37 -6.42 -11.02 -7.57
N ALA A 38 -5.83 -10.96 -6.36
CA ALA A 38 -5.09 -12.07 -5.79
C ALA A 38 -5.98 -13.31 -5.61
N LYS A 39 -5.45 -14.46 -5.93
CA LYS A 39 -6.05 -15.77 -5.68
C LYS A 39 -5.28 -16.48 -4.56
N LYS A 40 -5.63 -17.73 -4.32
CA LYS A 40 -5.01 -18.50 -3.24
C LYS A 40 -3.48 -18.53 -3.33
N THR A 41 -2.93 -18.68 -4.54
CA THR A 41 -1.48 -18.73 -4.77
C THR A 41 -0.78 -17.45 -4.30
N GLU A 42 -1.27 -16.28 -4.70
CA GLU A 42 -0.68 -14.99 -4.29
C GLU A 42 -0.86 -14.74 -2.79
N VAL A 43 -2.01 -15.13 -2.23
CA VAL A 43 -2.27 -15.02 -0.79
C VAL A 43 -1.30 -15.91 -0.01
N ASP A 44 -1.11 -17.16 -0.41
CA ASP A 44 -0.17 -18.09 0.22
C ASP A 44 1.27 -17.54 0.18
N LEU A 45 1.71 -17.00 -0.98
CA LEU A 45 3.01 -16.37 -1.11
C LEU A 45 3.18 -15.16 -0.20
N ALA A 46 2.14 -14.32 -0.06
CA ALA A 46 2.17 -13.16 0.81
C ALA A 46 2.28 -13.57 2.29
N VAL A 47 1.51 -14.57 2.71
CA VAL A 47 1.56 -15.12 4.07
C VAL A 47 2.92 -15.76 4.37
N GLU A 48 3.48 -16.51 3.42
CA GLU A 48 4.81 -17.12 3.58
C GLU A 48 5.91 -16.05 3.69
N ALA A 49 5.87 -15.01 2.86
CA ALA A 49 6.81 -13.89 2.94
C ALA A 49 6.71 -13.16 4.29
N ALA A 50 5.50 -12.92 4.79
CA ALA A 50 5.27 -12.29 6.09
C ALA A 50 5.79 -13.19 7.23
N LYS A 51 5.52 -14.49 7.18
CA LYS A 51 6.01 -15.47 8.17
C LYS A 51 7.54 -15.50 8.18
N LYS A 52 8.18 -15.59 7.03
CA LYS A 52 9.65 -15.57 6.91
C LYS A 52 10.25 -14.29 7.48
N SER A 53 9.64 -13.13 7.22
CA SER A 53 10.07 -11.85 7.79
C SER A 53 9.94 -11.85 9.31
N PHE A 54 8.82 -12.33 9.84
CA PHE A 54 8.59 -12.45 11.29
C PHE A 54 9.60 -13.39 11.96
N GLU A 55 9.82 -14.59 11.41
CA GLU A 55 10.75 -15.58 11.94
C GLU A 55 12.20 -15.14 11.86
N SER A 56 12.56 -14.28 10.90
CA SER A 56 13.90 -13.68 10.80
C SER A 56 14.25 -12.75 11.95
N ARG A 57 13.24 -12.29 12.71
CA ARG A 57 13.37 -11.38 13.86
C ARG A 57 14.06 -10.05 13.55
N VAL A 58 14.24 -9.69 12.27
CA VAL A 58 15.04 -8.53 11.84
C VAL A 58 14.63 -7.22 12.53
N LEU A 59 13.34 -7.00 12.76
CA LEU A 59 12.86 -5.82 13.47
C LEU A 59 12.95 -5.95 14.98
N VAL A 60 12.74 -7.15 15.53
CA VAL A 60 12.77 -7.40 16.98
C VAL A 60 14.21 -7.29 17.52
N ASP A 61 15.15 -7.87 16.79
CA ASP A 61 16.55 -7.90 17.18
C ASP A 61 17.32 -6.62 16.78
N MET A 62 16.67 -5.72 16.02
CA MET A 62 17.24 -4.43 15.65
C MET A 62 17.41 -3.53 16.89
N PRO A 63 18.59 -2.90 17.09
CA PRO A 63 18.80 -1.95 18.16
C PRO A 63 17.72 -0.85 18.15
N LEU A 64 17.26 -0.45 19.35
CA LEU A 64 16.17 0.52 19.49
C LEU A 64 16.34 1.80 18.67
N MET A 65 17.56 2.37 18.67
CA MET A 65 17.87 3.60 17.92
C MET A 65 17.83 3.37 16.41
N ALA A 66 18.26 2.20 15.93
CA ALA A 66 18.18 1.85 14.51
C ALA A 66 16.73 1.68 14.05
N ARG A 67 15.90 1.03 14.88
CA ARG A 67 14.47 0.89 14.63
C ARG A 67 13.75 2.24 14.63
N ALA A 68 14.05 3.12 15.57
CA ALA A 68 13.51 4.48 15.61
C ALA A 68 13.90 5.27 14.34
N LYS A 69 15.15 5.14 13.89
CA LYS A 69 15.61 5.77 12.64
C LYS A 69 14.88 5.22 11.40
N LEU A 70 14.63 3.91 11.37
CA LEU A 70 13.85 3.28 10.29
C LEU A 70 12.43 3.83 10.25
N MET A 71 11.75 3.93 11.40
CA MET A 71 10.39 4.48 11.48
C MET A 71 10.33 5.94 11.01
N ARG A 72 11.30 6.77 11.39
CA ARG A 72 11.37 8.17 10.89
C ARG A 72 11.55 8.22 9.38
N ARG A 73 12.37 7.34 8.79
CA ARG A 73 12.50 7.27 7.33
C ARG A 73 11.19 6.87 6.65
N ILE A 74 10.44 5.93 7.21
CA ILE A 74 9.11 5.56 6.69
C ILE A 74 8.17 6.76 6.75
N ALA A 75 8.14 7.49 7.87
CA ALA A 75 7.35 8.71 8.01
C ALA A 75 7.72 9.77 6.96
N ASP A 76 9.02 10.00 6.73
CA ASP A 76 9.49 10.97 5.74
C ASP A 76 9.09 10.57 4.31
N GLU A 77 9.18 9.27 3.95
CA GLU A 77 8.72 8.79 2.64
C GLU A 77 7.19 8.91 2.50
N THR A 78 6.43 8.64 3.57
CA THR A 78 4.98 8.82 3.59
C THR A 78 4.60 10.28 3.33
N ARG A 79 5.28 11.25 3.96
CA ARG A 79 5.03 12.69 3.73
C ARG A 79 5.31 13.12 2.28
N LYS A 80 6.34 12.55 1.63
CA LYS A 80 6.66 12.86 0.24
C LYS A 80 5.54 12.52 -0.73
N VAL A 81 4.80 11.44 -0.45
CA VAL A 81 3.70 10.98 -1.32
C VAL A 81 2.31 11.45 -0.83
N ALA A 82 2.24 12.23 0.25
CA ALA A 82 0.97 12.63 0.89
C ALA A 82 0.01 13.34 -0.08
N LYS A 83 0.52 14.19 -0.96
CA LYS A 83 -0.32 14.90 -1.94
C LYS A 83 -0.88 13.93 -2.98
N GLU A 84 -0.04 13.15 -3.65
CA GLU A 84 -0.44 12.19 -4.68
C GLU A 84 -1.34 11.10 -4.12
N GLY A 85 -0.96 10.53 -2.96
CA GLY A 85 -1.76 9.53 -2.27
C GLY A 85 -3.11 10.08 -1.78
N GLY A 86 -3.13 11.32 -1.31
CA GLY A 86 -4.36 12.00 -0.91
C GLY A 86 -5.30 12.25 -2.09
N GLU A 87 -4.78 12.63 -3.26
CA GLU A 87 -5.57 12.77 -4.49
C GLU A 87 -6.18 11.43 -4.89
N LEU A 88 -5.40 10.35 -4.88
CA LEU A 88 -5.90 9.00 -5.18
C LEU A 88 -6.97 8.55 -4.19
N LEU A 89 -6.74 8.75 -2.89
CA LEU A 89 -7.69 8.42 -1.84
C LEU A 89 -9.00 9.22 -1.97
N CYS A 90 -8.92 10.48 -2.38
CA CYS A 90 -10.08 11.31 -2.68
C CYS A 90 -10.93 10.70 -3.80
N TYR A 91 -10.29 10.29 -4.90
CA TYR A 91 -10.98 9.65 -6.02
C TYR A 91 -11.54 8.26 -5.70
N GLU A 92 -10.85 7.47 -4.88
CA GLU A 92 -11.24 6.10 -4.57
C GLU A 92 -12.42 6.03 -3.58
N ASN A 93 -12.47 6.90 -2.57
CA ASN A 93 -13.49 6.81 -1.53
C ASN A 93 -14.39 8.03 -1.38
N GLY A 94 -14.18 9.07 -2.18
CA GLY A 94 -15.07 10.24 -2.22
C GLY A 94 -14.92 11.22 -1.05
N LYS A 95 -13.87 11.10 -0.21
CA LYS A 95 -13.62 12.10 0.85
C LYS A 95 -13.04 13.40 0.27
N THR A 96 -13.09 14.47 1.05
CA THR A 96 -12.50 15.74 0.62
C THR A 96 -10.98 15.63 0.50
N LEU A 97 -10.39 16.34 -0.47
CA LEU A 97 -8.94 16.32 -0.69
C LEU A 97 -8.14 16.70 0.55
N GLY A 98 -8.60 17.71 1.29
CA GLY A 98 -7.93 18.13 2.54
C GLY A 98 -7.90 17.04 3.60
N ALA A 99 -9.00 16.31 3.78
CA ALA A 99 -9.06 15.19 4.71
C ALA A 99 -8.19 14.03 4.24
N ALA A 100 -8.18 13.73 2.95
CA ALA A 100 -7.37 12.66 2.37
C ALA A 100 -5.86 12.92 2.51
N VAL A 101 -5.39 14.12 2.20
CA VAL A 101 -3.98 14.50 2.39
C VAL A 101 -3.59 14.50 3.87
N LYS A 102 -4.50 14.96 4.75
CA LYS A 102 -4.28 14.94 6.19
C LYS A 102 -4.04 13.53 6.72
N GLU A 103 -4.78 12.51 6.24
CA GLU A 103 -4.58 11.11 6.68
C GLU A 103 -3.15 10.62 6.43
N PHE A 104 -2.55 10.94 5.28
CA PHE A 104 -1.14 10.60 5.02
C PHE A 104 -0.17 11.26 5.99
N ASN A 105 -0.43 12.51 6.36
CA ASN A 105 0.42 13.21 7.32
C ASN A 105 0.22 12.66 8.74
N ASP A 106 -1.03 12.36 9.14
CA ASP A 106 -1.34 11.77 10.46
C ASP A 106 -0.69 10.38 10.63
N VAL A 107 -0.59 9.59 9.54
CA VAL A 107 0.13 8.30 9.56
C VAL A 107 1.64 8.50 9.76
N ALA A 108 2.18 9.62 9.27
CA ALA A 108 3.60 9.93 9.38
C ALA A 108 4.01 10.57 10.73
N ASP A 109 3.06 11.10 11.48
CA ASP A 109 3.26 11.72 12.81
C ASP A 109 3.29 10.69 13.92
#